data_1e2f2f8b8f3957a2391be99659d89a51
#
_entry.id   1e2f2f8b8f3957a2391be99659d89a51
#
_cell.length_a   1.000
_cell.length_b   1.000
_cell.length_c   1.000
_cell.angle_alpha   90.00
_cell.angle_beta   90.00
_cell.angle_gamma   90.00
#
_symmetry.space_group_name_H-M   'P 1'
#
loop_
_entity.id
_entity.type
_entity.pdbx_description
1 polymer ?
#
loop_
_entity_poly.entity_id
_entity_poly.type
_entity_poly.pdbx_seq_one_letter_code
_entity_poly.pdbx_strand_id
1 'polypeptide(L)'
;MTSDSFTNKGASRKLSLTRQIFLSIVTACAAVAIVVTAASAVLFQGAFFADEHEQLAGECATLCSLLDQTNNDEEVLASLELGQLRATLVAPDGNVLYDSRADASTLPNHADRPEIVQALADGEGFSDRSSETVGYVSLYNARRLSSGDVLRISVERASVVAFLSSDFALLVIIAAVVVVAGWLVSRHLAVGIARPILEIDPASSETNAPYEELEPLVSRLN
;
A
#
# COMPACT_ATOMS: atom_id res chain seq x y z
N MET A 1 -5.10 59.58 -36.50
CA MET A 1 -4.66 58.15 -36.57
C MET A 1 -4.63 57.60 -35.17
N THR A 2 -5.72 57.06 -34.69
CA THR A 2 -5.90 56.51 -33.39
C THR A 2 -6.01 54.98 -33.53
N SER A 3 -5.03 54.28 -33.01
CA SER A 3 -4.94 52.84 -33.02
C SER A 3 -5.72 52.31 -31.84
N ASP A 4 -6.88 51.74 -32.09
CA ASP A 4 -7.67 50.99 -31.11
C ASP A 4 -6.99 49.64 -30.80
N SER A 5 -6.46 49.52 -29.61
CA SER A 5 -6.00 48.25 -29.06
C SER A 5 -7.20 47.44 -28.55
N PHE A 6 -7.66 46.48 -29.36
CA PHE A 6 -8.63 45.47 -28.92
C PHE A 6 -7.99 44.55 -27.86
N THR A 7 -8.28 44.80 -26.61
CA THR A 7 -8.04 43.83 -25.53
C THR A 7 -9.05 42.69 -25.64
N ASN A 8 -8.57 41.58 -26.18
CA ASN A 8 -9.32 40.33 -26.18
C ASN A 8 -9.40 39.79 -24.75
N LYS A 9 -10.45 40.17 -23.99
CA LYS A 9 -10.84 39.58 -22.75
C LYS A 9 -11.28 38.13 -23.00
N GLY A 10 -10.42 37.15 -22.72
CA GLY A 10 -10.73 35.73 -22.78
C GLY A 10 -12.01 35.43 -22.03
N ALA A 11 -13.05 35.08 -22.74
CA ALA A 11 -14.33 34.65 -22.20
C ALA A 11 -14.07 33.34 -21.42
N SER A 12 -14.00 33.40 -20.11
CA SER A 12 -14.04 32.21 -19.27
C SER A 12 -15.37 31.48 -19.54
N ARG A 13 -15.31 30.35 -20.26
CA ARG A 13 -16.47 29.48 -20.49
C ARG A 13 -17.01 29.06 -19.14
N LYS A 14 -18.09 29.67 -18.66
CA LYS A 14 -18.81 29.25 -17.48
C LYS A 14 -19.34 27.86 -17.74
N LEU A 15 -18.79 26.86 -17.00
CA LEU A 15 -19.28 25.49 -17.02
C LEU A 15 -20.75 25.49 -16.55
N SER A 16 -21.63 24.71 -17.18
CA SER A 16 -23.01 24.57 -16.72
C SER A 16 -22.99 24.05 -15.27
N LEU A 17 -23.93 24.49 -14.43
CA LEU A 17 -24.05 24.10 -13.02
C LEU A 17 -24.01 22.59 -12.85
N THR A 18 -24.68 21.86 -13.72
CA THR A 18 -24.69 20.40 -13.78
C THR A 18 -23.28 19.81 -13.92
N ARG A 19 -22.47 20.39 -14.84
CA ARG A 19 -21.10 19.92 -15.06
C ARG A 19 -20.19 20.24 -13.87
N GLN A 20 -20.43 21.35 -13.20
CA GLN A 20 -19.65 21.76 -12.04
C GLN A 20 -19.94 20.85 -10.84
N ILE A 21 -21.23 20.52 -10.57
CA ILE A 21 -21.65 19.56 -9.56
C ILE A 21 -21.07 18.17 -9.86
N PHE A 22 -21.16 17.72 -11.12
CA PHE A 22 -20.59 16.45 -11.56
C PHE A 22 -19.10 16.35 -11.25
N LEU A 23 -18.32 17.34 -11.72
CA LEU A 23 -16.88 17.37 -11.51
C LEU A 23 -16.53 17.36 -10.02
N SER A 24 -17.26 18.08 -9.20
CA SER A 24 -17.01 18.12 -7.76
C SER A 24 -17.28 16.77 -7.06
N ILE A 25 -18.36 16.08 -7.42
CA ILE A 25 -18.68 14.75 -6.90
C ILE A 25 -17.63 13.72 -7.33
N VAL A 26 -17.29 13.69 -8.63
CA VAL A 26 -16.28 12.76 -9.15
C VAL A 26 -14.91 13.00 -8.51
N THR A 27 -14.51 14.27 -8.36
CA THR A 27 -13.24 14.62 -7.73
C THR A 27 -13.22 14.21 -6.25
N ALA A 28 -14.32 14.44 -5.53
CA ALA A 28 -14.44 14.03 -4.13
C ALA A 28 -14.38 12.51 -3.97
N CYS A 29 -15.13 11.76 -4.80
CA CYS A 29 -15.09 10.29 -4.78
C CYS A 29 -13.70 9.74 -5.13
N ALA A 30 -13.04 10.31 -6.14
CA ALA A 30 -11.68 9.92 -6.52
C ALA A 30 -10.67 10.19 -5.39
N ALA A 31 -10.76 11.36 -4.74
CA ALA A 31 -9.90 11.70 -3.62
C ALA A 31 -10.08 10.74 -2.44
N VAL A 32 -11.33 10.43 -2.07
CA VAL A 32 -11.64 9.45 -1.02
C VAL A 32 -11.09 8.06 -1.38
N ALA A 33 -11.29 7.60 -2.61
CA ALA A 33 -10.80 6.31 -3.06
C ALA A 33 -9.26 6.22 -2.97
N ILE A 34 -8.54 7.26 -3.39
CA ILE A 34 -7.08 7.33 -3.29
C ILE A 34 -6.63 7.28 -1.83
N VAL A 35 -7.26 8.07 -0.95
CA VAL A 35 -6.90 8.12 0.49
C VAL A 35 -7.16 6.76 1.15
N VAL A 36 -8.31 6.14 0.90
CA VAL A 36 -8.65 4.83 1.46
C VAL A 36 -7.68 3.76 0.97
N THR A 37 -7.36 3.74 -0.33
CA THR A 37 -6.40 2.77 -0.88
C THR A 37 -5.01 2.96 -0.29
N ALA A 38 -4.52 4.20 -0.19
CA ALA A 38 -3.22 4.50 0.39
C ALA A 38 -3.16 4.11 1.88
N ALA A 39 -4.19 4.48 2.66
CA ALA A 39 -4.28 4.12 4.07
C ALA A 39 -4.33 2.60 4.28
N SER A 40 -5.14 1.90 3.47
CA SER A 40 -5.22 0.42 3.52
C SER A 40 -3.87 -0.23 3.19
N ALA A 41 -3.15 0.27 2.19
CA ALA A 41 -1.83 -0.24 1.83
C ALA A 41 -0.82 -0.09 2.98
N VAL A 42 -0.79 1.08 3.63
CA VAL A 42 0.11 1.34 4.78
C VAL A 42 -0.23 0.46 5.97
N LEU A 43 -1.53 0.33 6.31
CA LEU A 43 -1.97 -0.50 7.44
C LEU A 43 -1.69 -1.98 7.19
N PHE A 44 -1.97 -2.46 5.96
CA PHE A 44 -1.69 -3.85 5.57
C PHE A 44 -0.19 -4.15 5.63
N GLN A 45 0.65 -3.23 5.14
CA GLN A 45 2.10 -3.39 5.18
C GLN A 45 2.59 -3.54 6.62
N GLY A 46 2.16 -2.66 7.54
CA GLY A 46 2.57 -2.72 8.94
C GLY A 46 2.16 -4.04 9.63
N ALA A 47 0.91 -4.45 9.44
CA ALA A 47 0.40 -5.69 10.02
C ALA A 47 1.09 -6.94 9.45
N PHE A 48 1.29 -6.97 8.13
CA PHE A 48 1.93 -8.10 7.45
C PHE A 48 3.38 -8.30 7.90
N PHE A 49 4.17 -7.21 7.96
CA PHE A 49 5.57 -7.33 8.39
C PHE A 49 5.68 -7.67 9.88
N ALA A 50 4.77 -7.20 10.74
CA ALA A 50 4.78 -7.56 12.16
C ALA A 50 4.52 -9.06 12.37
N ASP A 51 3.55 -9.63 11.68
CA ASP A 51 3.23 -11.06 11.72
C ASP A 51 4.39 -11.92 11.20
N GLU A 52 4.99 -11.53 10.07
CA GLU A 52 6.12 -12.22 9.47
C GLU A 52 7.37 -12.19 10.38
N HIS A 53 7.61 -11.07 11.08
CA HIS A 53 8.69 -10.97 12.06
C HIS A 53 8.47 -11.92 13.24
N GLU A 54 7.27 -12.00 13.79
CA GLU A 54 6.93 -12.88 14.89
C GLU A 54 7.07 -14.37 14.49
N GLN A 55 6.60 -14.72 13.30
CA GLN A 55 6.75 -16.05 12.75
C GLN A 55 8.24 -16.41 12.59
N LEU A 56 9.03 -15.53 11.97
CA LEU A 56 10.46 -15.76 11.76
C LEU A 56 11.20 -15.91 13.09
N ALA A 57 10.85 -15.14 14.12
CA ALA A 57 11.40 -15.27 15.46
C ALA A 57 11.09 -16.63 16.08
N GLY A 58 9.85 -17.12 15.96
CA GLY A 58 9.43 -18.44 16.42
C GLY A 58 10.19 -19.58 15.73
N GLU A 59 10.38 -19.48 14.42
CA GLU A 59 11.17 -20.45 13.65
C GLU A 59 12.65 -20.44 14.06
N CYS A 60 13.23 -19.25 14.25
CA CYS A 60 14.61 -19.11 14.74
C CYS A 60 14.77 -19.71 16.13
N ALA A 61 13.85 -19.43 17.06
CA ALA A 61 13.86 -19.98 18.40
C ALA A 61 13.77 -21.52 18.40
N THR A 62 12.96 -22.09 17.53
CA THR A 62 12.81 -23.54 17.38
C THR A 62 14.11 -24.18 16.87
N LEU A 63 14.71 -23.59 15.84
CA LEU A 63 15.99 -24.07 15.31
C LEU A 63 17.12 -23.93 16.35
N CYS A 64 17.20 -22.81 17.08
CA CYS A 64 18.19 -22.65 18.15
C CYS A 64 18.03 -23.70 19.23
N SER A 65 16.80 -24.00 19.66
CA SER A 65 16.55 -25.04 20.68
C SER A 65 16.93 -26.43 20.20
N LEU A 66 16.86 -26.69 18.90
CA LEU A 66 17.34 -27.93 18.30
C LEU A 66 18.87 -28.00 18.29
N LEU A 67 19.55 -26.94 17.88
CA LEU A 67 21.01 -26.84 17.82
C LEU A 67 21.63 -26.93 19.21
N ASP A 68 21.06 -26.25 20.20
CA ASP A 68 21.52 -26.30 21.60
C ASP A 68 21.48 -27.73 22.24
N GLN A 69 20.75 -28.67 21.61
CA GLN A 69 20.69 -30.06 22.02
C GLN A 69 21.68 -30.98 21.28
N THR A 70 22.41 -30.43 20.31
CA THR A 70 23.34 -31.17 19.44
C THR A 70 24.76 -30.66 19.63
N ASN A 71 25.75 -31.43 19.16
CA ASN A 71 27.16 -31.02 19.20
C ASN A 71 27.72 -30.73 17.78
N ASN A 72 26.88 -30.80 16.77
CA ASN A 72 27.30 -30.60 15.39
C ASN A 72 26.26 -29.78 14.62
N ASP A 73 26.27 -28.47 14.85
CA ASP A 73 25.28 -27.52 14.32
C ASP A 73 25.25 -27.51 12.80
N GLU A 74 26.41 -27.57 12.16
CA GLU A 74 26.53 -27.55 10.71
C GLU A 74 25.88 -28.77 10.03
N GLU A 75 26.11 -29.96 10.58
CA GLU A 75 25.55 -31.21 10.05
C GLU A 75 24.03 -31.24 10.22
N VAL A 76 23.55 -30.76 11.36
CA VAL A 76 22.10 -30.65 11.62
C VAL A 76 21.46 -29.67 10.63
N LEU A 77 22.00 -28.47 10.49
CA LEU A 77 21.50 -27.47 9.53
C LEU A 77 21.54 -27.97 8.08
N ALA A 78 22.58 -28.72 7.71
CA ALA A 78 22.70 -29.29 6.38
C ALA A 78 21.68 -30.41 6.10
N SER A 79 21.19 -31.08 7.13
CA SER A 79 20.20 -32.16 7.03
C SER A 79 18.74 -31.65 6.96
N LEU A 80 18.51 -30.38 7.30
CA LEU A 80 17.16 -29.81 7.36
C LEU A 80 16.69 -29.27 5.99
N GLU A 81 15.44 -29.56 5.65
CA GLU A 81 14.76 -28.94 4.52
C GLU A 81 14.18 -27.58 4.94
N LEU A 82 14.95 -26.51 4.79
CA LEU A 82 14.58 -25.15 5.24
C LEU A 82 13.59 -24.44 4.30
N GLY A 83 13.23 -25.05 3.17
CA GLY A 83 12.28 -24.46 2.21
C GLY A 83 12.72 -23.09 1.70
N GLN A 84 11.95 -22.06 2.02
CA GLN A 84 12.25 -20.68 1.64
C GLN A 84 13.22 -19.98 2.61
N LEU A 85 13.44 -20.53 3.79
CA LEU A 85 14.36 -19.96 4.76
C LEU A 85 15.81 -20.15 4.31
N ARG A 86 16.63 -19.16 4.61
CA ARG A 86 18.09 -19.26 4.57
C ARG A 86 18.61 -19.24 5.99
N ALA A 87 19.36 -20.26 6.40
CA ALA A 87 20.06 -20.31 7.67
C ALA A 87 21.54 -20.01 7.47
N THR A 88 22.10 -19.18 8.34
CA THR A 88 23.51 -18.84 8.40
C THR A 88 23.99 -18.94 9.83
N LEU A 89 25.01 -19.73 10.10
CA LEU A 89 25.67 -19.81 11.40
C LEU A 89 26.89 -18.90 11.41
N VAL A 90 26.99 -18.01 12.39
CA VAL A 90 28.01 -16.97 12.47
C VAL A 90 28.71 -17.07 13.82
N ALA A 91 30.04 -17.14 13.80
CA ALA A 91 30.86 -17.08 15.00
C ALA A 91 30.79 -15.72 15.70
N PRO A 92 31.14 -15.58 16.97
CA PRO A 92 31.12 -14.31 17.69
C PRO A 92 32.00 -13.21 17.10
N ASP A 93 33.02 -13.57 16.32
CA ASP A 93 33.89 -12.65 15.60
C ASP A 93 33.33 -12.24 14.22
N GLY A 94 32.14 -12.73 13.87
CA GLY A 94 31.44 -12.45 12.63
C GLY A 94 31.80 -13.34 11.44
N ASN A 95 32.69 -14.31 11.62
CA ASN A 95 33.00 -15.26 10.55
C ASN A 95 31.81 -16.20 10.31
N VAL A 96 31.48 -16.44 9.04
CA VAL A 96 30.41 -17.37 8.66
C VAL A 96 30.93 -18.80 8.75
N LEU A 97 30.32 -19.62 9.62
CA LEU A 97 30.66 -21.03 9.78
C LEU A 97 29.88 -21.91 8.80
N TYR A 98 28.60 -21.60 8.60
CA TYR A 98 27.71 -22.34 7.72
C TYR A 98 26.71 -21.40 7.04
N ASP A 99 26.33 -21.72 5.82
CA ASP A 99 25.22 -21.05 5.12
C ASP A 99 24.48 -22.05 4.21
N SER A 100 23.15 -22.10 4.29
CA SER A 100 22.34 -23.07 3.55
C SER A 100 22.24 -22.81 2.06
N ARG A 101 22.67 -21.65 1.56
CA ARG A 101 22.53 -21.26 0.13
C ARG A 101 23.85 -20.90 -0.55
N ALA A 102 24.91 -20.70 0.21
CA ALA A 102 26.21 -20.27 -0.32
C ALA A 102 27.35 -21.00 0.39
N ASP A 103 28.52 -21.04 -0.25
CA ASP A 103 29.73 -21.52 0.41
C ASP A 103 30.17 -20.49 1.48
N ALA A 104 30.18 -20.90 2.74
CA ALA A 104 30.53 -20.07 3.88
C ALA A 104 31.90 -19.37 3.70
N SER A 105 32.87 -20.06 3.08
CA SER A 105 34.20 -19.53 2.85
C SER A 105 34.25 -18.34 1.87
N THR A 106 33.20 -18.16 1.06
CA THR A 106 33.10 -17.06 0.07
C THR A 106 32.35 -15.85 0.62
N LEU A 107 31.73 -15.99 1.79
CA LEU A 107 30.93 -14.92 2.37
C LEU A 107 31.81 -13.93 3.15
N PRO A 108 31.49 -12.63 3.08
CA PRO A 108 32.19 -11.62 3.89
C PRO A 108 31.88 -11.83 5.37
N ASN A 109 32.70 -11.24 6.23
CA ASN A 109 32.44 -11.21 7.67
C ASN A 109 31.14 -10.46 7.96
N HIS A 110 30.35 -10.97 8.91
CA HIS A 110 29.01 -10.46 9.28
C HIS A 110 28.97 -9.74 10.64
N ALA A 111 30.12 -9.42 11.25
CA ALA A 111 30.19 -8.78 12.57
C ALA A 111 29.50 -7.41 12.64
N ASP A 112 29.40 -6.70 11.51
CA ASP A 112 28.78 -5.37 11.40
C ASP A 112 27.28 -5.41 11.08
N ARG A 113 26.70 -6.61 10.98
CA ARG A 113 25.28 -6.76 10.65
C ARG A 113 24.42 -6.40 11.86
N PRO A 114 23.40 -5.51 11.71
CA PRO A 114 22.60 -5.04 12.84
C PRO A 114 21.97 -6.19 13.65
N GLU A 115 21.42 -7.20 12.96
CA GLU A 115 20.81 -8.37 13.59
C GLU A 115 21.83 -9.21 14.36
N ILE A 116 23.08 -9.30 13.89
CA ILE A 116 24.15 -10.04 14.55
C ILE A 116 24.65 -9.26 15.79
N VAL A 117 24.87 -7.95 15.64
CA VAL A 117 25.28 -7.08 16.76
C VAL A 117 24.27 -7.13 17.89
N GLN A 118 22.96 -7.04 17.57
CA GLN A 118 21.90 -7.14 18.56
C GLN A 118 21.85 -8.52 19.21
N ALA A 119 21.92 -9.60 18.42
CA ALA A 119 21.88 -10.97 18.95
C ALA A 119 23.05 -11.25 19.90
N LEU A 120 24.25 -10.74 19.61
CA LEU A 120 25.42 -10.87 20.49
C LEU A 120 25.23 -10.09 21.79
N ALA A 121 24.62 -8.90 21.76
CA ALA A 121 24.39 -8.07 22.93
C ALA A 121 23.21 -8.55 23.78
N ASP A 122 22.05 -8.74 23.17
CA ASP A 122 20.75 -8.93 23.84
C ASP A 122 20.23 -10.36 23.77
N GLY A 123 20.90 -11.24 23.00
CA GLY A 123 20.50 -12.63 22.77
C GLY A 123 19.63 -12.83 21.55
N GLU A 124 18.99 -11.79 21.04
CA GLU A 124 18.16 -11.79 19.83
C GLU A 124 18.30 -10.47 19.09
N GLY A 125 18.22 -10.50 17.74
CA GLY A 125 18.33 -9.32 16.91
C GLY A 125 17.50 -9.45 15.64
N PHE A 126 17.03 -8.29 15.15
CA PHE A 126 16.23 -8.17 13.96
C PHE A 126 16.81 -7.13 13.00
N SER A 127 16.65 -7.37 11.73
CA SER A 127 16.78 -6.32 10.72
C SER A 127 15.97 -6.66 9.48
N ASP A 128 15.61 -5.63 8.73
CA ASP A 128 15.04 -5.75 7.41
C ASP A 128 15.89 -4.97 6.40
N ARG A 129 15.95 -5.48 5.18
CA ARG A 129 16.64 -4.81 4.08
C ARG A 129 15.78 -4.84 2.84
N SER A 130 15.39 -3.66 2.36
CA SER A 130 14.68 -3.55 1.10
C SER A 130 15.66 -3.41 -0.06
N SER A 131 15.46 -4.19 -1.11
CA SER A 131 16.11 -3.98 -2.39
C SER A 131 15.20 -3.19 -3.29
N GLU A 132 15.42 -1.89 -3.41
CA GLU A 132 14.63 -1.01 -4.28
C GLU A 132 14.69 -1.43 -5.75
N THR A 133 15.78 -2.08 -6.15
CA THR A 133 16.01 -2.49 -7.54
C THR A 133 15.25 -3.76 -7.93
N VAL A 134 14.95 -4.65 -6.98
CA VAL A 134 14.39 -5.99 -7.25
C VAL A 134 13.00 -6.17 -6.66
N GLY A 135 12.53 -5.20 -5.85
CA GLY A 135 11.17 -5.24 -5.26
C GLY A 135 10.98 -6.31 -4.20
N TYR A 136 12.06 -6.78 -3.56
CA TYR A 136 12.00 -7.71 -2.44
C TYR A 136 12.48 -7.05 -1.16
N VAL A 137 11.91 -7.50 -0.03
CA VAL A 137 12.36 -7.19 1.32
C VAL A 137 12.89 -8.48 1.92
N SER A 138 14.12 -8.44 2.40
CA SER A 138 14.72 -9.54 3.15
C SER A 138 14.57 -9.25 4.63
N LEU A 139 13.88 -10.13 5.34
CA LEU A 139 13.72 -10.10 6.79
C LEU A 139 14.77 -11.01 7.41
N TYR A 140 15.41 -10.54 8.45
CA TYR A 140 16.44 -11.26 9.19
C TYR A 140 16.05 -11.35 10.67
N ASN A 141 16.16 -12.56 11.23
CA ASN A 141 16.17 -12.78 12.67
C ASN A 141 17.46 -13.51 13.02
N ALA A 142 18.11 -13.09 14.08
CA ALA A 142 19.34 -13.69 14.58
C ALA A 142 19.18 -13.98 16.07
N ARG A 143 19.67 -15.14 16.52
CA ARG A 143 19.63 -15.54 17.93
C ARG A 143 20.93 -16.20 18.33
N ARG A 144 21.42 -15.81 19.52
CA ARG A 144 22.64 -16.37 20.08
C ARG A 144 22.36 -17.74 20.70
N LEU A 145 23.18 -18.72 20.28
CA LEU A 145 23.21 -20.08 20.81
C LEU A 145 23.97 -20.16 22.15
N SER A 146 23.78 -21.25 22.85
CA SER A 146 24.52 -21.58 24.11
C SER A 146 26.03 -21.73 23.90
N SER A 147 26.47 -22.08 22.66
CA SER A 147 27.87 -22.10 22.24
C SER A 147 28.51 -20.71 22.19
N GLY A 148 27.71 -19.66 22.06
CA GLY A 148 28.12 -18.30 21.81
C GLY A 148 28.03 -17.88 20.34
N ASP A 149 27.86 -18.82 19.43
CA ASP A 149 27.61 -18.56 18.01
C ASP A 149 26.23 -17.96 17.81
N VAL A 150 25.97 -17.37 16.64
CA VAL A 150 24.70 -16.76 16.30
C VAL A 150 24.08 -17.49 15.11
N LEU A 151 22.90 -18.08 15.31
CA LEU A 151 22.08 -18.54 14.21
C LEU A 151 21.30 -17.35 13.66
N ARG A 152 21.47 -17.05 12.37
CA ARG A 152 20.69 -16.08 11.62
C ARG A 152 19.81 -16.83 10.63
N ILE A 153 18.52 -16.56 10.64
CA ILE A 153 17.64 -16.99 9.56
C ILE A 153 17.12 -15.79 8.79
N SER A 154 16.84 -16.00 7.53
CA SER A 154 16.29 -14.95 6.67
C SER A 154 15.31 -15.52 5.67
N VAL A 155 14.36 -14.67 5.29
CA VAL A 155 13.36 -14.94 4.25
C VAL A 155 13.24 -13.73 3.33
N GLU A 156 13.07 -13.99 2.05
CA GLU A 156 12.80 -12.96 1.06
C GLU A 156 11.30 -12.90 0.79
N ARG A 157 10.72 -11.71 0.91
CA ARG A 157 9.30 -11.43 0.62
C ARG A 157 9.18 -10.34 -0.44
N ALA A 158 8.18 -10.48 -1.30
CA ALA A 158 7.87 -9.42 -2.23
C ALA A 158 7.51 -8.14 -1.47
N SER A 159 8.07 -7.01 -1.86
CA SER A 159 7.71 -5.73 -1.27
C SER A 159 6.27 -5.37 -1.65
N VAL A 160 5.57 -4.60 -0.80
CA VAL A 160 4.22 -4.09 -1.11
C VAL A 160 4.23 -3.26 -2.40
N VAL A 161 5.32 -2.57 -2.70
CA VAL A 161 5.49 -1.83 -3.96
C VAL A 161 5.48 -2.77 -5.16
N ALA A 162 6.17 -3.92 -5.08
CA ALA A 162 6.15 -4.93 -6.13
C ALA A 162 4.76 -5.56 -6.28
N PHE A 163 4.08 -5.84 -5.16
CA PHE A 163 2.71 -6.34 -5.15
C PHE A 163 1.73 -5.33 -5.76
N LEU A 164 1.79 -4.06 -5.35
CA LEU A 164 0.96 -3.00 -5.93
C LEU A 164 1.24 -2.78 -7.42
N SER A 165 2.49 -2.94 -7.87
CA SER A 165 2.82 -2.81 -9.29
C SER A 165 2.33 -3.99 -10.12
N SER A 166 2.29 -5.21 -9.57
CA SER A 166 1.74 -6.38 -10.24
C SER A 166 0.23 -6.30 -10.41
N ASP A 167 -0.47 -5.71 -9.42
CA ASP A 167 -1.93 -5.55 -9.43
C ASP A 167 -2.40 -4.15 -9.84
N PHE A 168 -1.51 -3.33 -10.41
CA PHE A 168 -1.83 -1.98 -10.89
C PHE A 168 -3.04 -1.97 -11.85
N ALA A 169 -3.17 -3.00 -12.67
CA ALA A 169 -4.32 -3.15 -13.56
C ALA A 169 -5.65 -3.24 -12.79
N LEU A 170 -5.68 -3.95 -11.66
CA LEU A 170 -6.88 -4.05 -10.80
C LEU A 170 -7.24 -2.70 -10.18
N LEU A 171 -6.23 -1.96 -9.69
CA LEU A 171 -6.45 -0.60 -9.16
C LEU A 171 -7.00 0.35 -10.21
N VAL A 172 -6.50 0.28 -11.45
CA VAL A 172 -7.01 1.08 -12.58
C VAL A 172 -8.45 0.69 -12.91
N ILE A 173 -8.78 -0.60 -12.90
CA ILE A 173 -10.14 -1.08 -13.14
C ILE A 173 -11.10 -0.55 -12.05
N ILE A 174 -10.73 -0.65 -10.78
CA ILE A 174 -11.53 -0.14 -9.67
C ILE A 174 -11.75 1.37 -9.82
N ALA A 175 -10.69 2.13 -10.11
CA ALA A 175 -10.79 3.56 -10.34
C ALA A 175 -11.73 3.89 -11.52
N ALA A 176 -11.64 3.14 -12.62
CA ALA A 176 -12.53 3.30 -13.78
C ALA A 176 -13.99 3.02 -13.43
N VAL A 177 -14.27 1.95 -12.65
CA VAL A 177 -15.62 1.62 -12.18
C VAL A 177 -16.19 2.74 -11.31
N VAL A 178 -15.41 3.29 -10.38
CA VAL A 178 -15.83 4.42 -9.53
C VAL A 178 -16.16 5.66 -10.37
N VAL A 179 -15.34 5.98 -11.37
CA VAL A 179 -15.58 7.11 -12.28
C VAL A 179 -16.85 6.90 -13.10
N VAL A 180 -17.05 5.69 -13.66
CA VAL A 180 -18.26 5.36 -14.45
C VAL A 180 -19.52 5.39 -13.58
N ALA A 181 -19.47 4.81 -12.38
CA ALA A 181 -20.59 4.84 -11.42
C ALA A 181 -20.93 6.29 -11.03
N GLY A 182 -19.94 7.11 -10.70
CA GLY A 182 -20.12 8.52 -10.40
C GLY A 182 -20.72 9.30 -11.58
N TRP A 183 -20.29 8.99 -12.81
CA TRP A 183 -20.88 9.57 -14.02
C TRP A 183 -22.35 9.20 -14.21
N LEU A 184 -22.71 7.92 -14.02
CA LEU A 184 -24.10 7.44 -14.12
C LEU A 184 -25.01 8.11 -13.07
N VAL A 185 -24.57 8.14 -11.81
CA VAL A 185 -25.31 8.78 -10.71
C VAL A 185 -25.49 10.28 -11.00
N SER A 186 -24.44 10.98 -11.40
CA SER A 186 -24.51 12.40 -11.72
C SER A 186 -25.45 12.70 -12.90
N ARG A 187 -25.40 11.87 -13.94
CA ARG A 187 -26.29 11.97 -15.08
C ARG A 187 -27.77 11.77 -14.66
N HIS A 188 -28.03 10.79 -13.79
CA HIS A 188 -29.37 10.50 -13.30
C HIS A 188 -29.92 11.68 -12.46
N LEU A 189 -29.12 12.22 -11.55
CA LEU A 189 -29.46 13.40 -10.75
C LEU A 189 -29.66 14.65 -11.61
N ALA A 190 -28.81 14.86 -12.60
CA ALA A 190 -28.91 16.02 -13.49
C ALA A 190 -30.17 16.02 -14.34
N VAL A 191 -30.57 14.86 -14.87
CA VAL A 191 -31.79 14.71 -15.68
C VAL A 191 -33.03 14.70 -14.81
N GLY A 192 -32.98 14.05 -13.63
CA GLY A 192 -34.14 13.89 -12.75
C GLY A 192 -34.48 15.14 -11.93
N ILE A 193 -33.49 15.91 -11.52
CA ILE A 193 -33.71 17.03 -10.57
C ILE A 193 -33.48 18.40 -11.22
N ALA A 194 -32.39 18.57 -11.98
CA ALA A 194 -32.03 19.90 -12.47
C ALA A 194 -32.85 20.35 -13.69
N ARG A 195 -33.23 19.44 -14.59
CA ARG A 195 -34.01 19.79 -15.78
C ARG A 195 -35.43 20.29 -15.45
N PRO A 196 -36.22 19.63 -14.64
CA PRO A 196 -37.56 20.11 -14.32
C PRO A 196 -37.58 21.48 -13.64
N ILE A 197 -36.57 21.82 -12.86
CA ILE A 197 -36.45 23.13 -12.18
C ILE A 197 -36.09 24.25 -13.16
N LEU A 198 -35.28 23.95 -14.20
CA LEU A 198 -34.86 24.96 -15.22
C LEU A 198 -35.90 25.18 -16.29
N GLU A 199 -36.88 24.29 -16.46
CA GLU A 199 -37.96 24.38 -17.43
C GLU A 199 -39.21 25.06 -16.88
N ILE A 200 -39.19 25.58 -15.62
CA ILE A 200 -40.29 26.41 -15.09
C ILE A 200 -40.32 27.73 -15.85
N ASP A 201 -41.26 27.88 -16.76
CA ASP A 201 -41.55 29.12 -17.43
C ASP A 201 -42.47 29.99 -16.58
N PRO A 202 -41.99 31.13 -16.04
CA PRO A 202 -42.78 32.01 -15.21
C PRO A 202 -43.95 32.70 -15.99
N ALA A 203 -44.00 32.55 -17.31
CA ALA A 203 -45.05 33.13 -18.17
C ALA A 203 -46.17 32.13 -18.52
N SER A 204 -46.03 30.86 -18.18
CA SER A 204 -47.07 29.84 -18.44
C SER A 204 -48.08 29.79 -17.27
N SER A 205 -49.34 30.05 -17.57
CA SER A 205 -50.44 30.01 -16.59
C SER A 205 -50.86 28.61 -16.12
N GLU A 206 -50.15 27.57 -16.45
CA GLU A 206 -50.41 26.24 -15.97
C GLU A 206 -49.52 25.94 -14.76
N THR A 207 -50.12 25.94 -13.58
CA THR A 207 -49.53 25.68 -12.28
C THR A 207 -49.19 24.18 -12.13
N ASN A 208 -48.23 23.69 -12.84
CA ASN A 208 -47.71 22.34 -12.68
C ASN A 208 -46.30 22.41 -12.08
N ALA A 209 -46.24 22.50 -10.75
CA ALA A 209 -44.96 22.40 -10.06
C ALA A 209 -44.45 20.97 -10.20
N PRO A 210 -43.21 20.74 -10.70
CA PRO A 210 -42.64 19.41 -10.89
C PRO A 210 -42.34 18.65 -9.58
N TYR A 211 -42.42 19.34 -8.45
CA TYR A 211 -42.29 18.79 -7.10
C TYR A 211 -43.26 19.50 -6.13
N GLU A 212 -43.90 18.75 -5.21
CA GLU A 212 -44.81 19.25 -4.19
C GLU A 212 -44.20 20.38 -3.33
N GLU A 213 -42.89 20.32 -3.07
CA GLU A 213 -42.15 21.32 -2.28
C GLU A 213 -42.02 22.67 -2.96
N LEU A 214 -42.19 22.74 -4.28
CA LEU A 214 -42.10 23.99 -5.06
C LEU A 214 -43.46 24.69 -5.24
N GLU A 215 -44.57 24.04 -4.90
CA GLU A 215 -45.93 24.59 -5.02
C GLU A 215 -46.11 25.93 -4.27
N PRO A 216 -45.58 26.12 -3.05
CA PRO A 216 -45.66 27.39 -2.33
C PRO A 216 -44.85 28.52 -2.99
N LEU A 217 -43.78 28.20 -3.74
CA LEU A 217 -42.95 29.19 -4.43
C LEU A 217 -43.62 29.63 -5.75
N VAL A 218 -44.14 28.67 -6.50
CA VAL A 218 -44.86 28.95 -7.76
C VAL A 218 -46.15 29.73 -7.49
N SER A 219 -46.86 29.45 -6.43
CA SER A 219 -48.09 30.19 -6.03
C SER A 219 -47.83 31.63 -5.57
N ARG A 220 -46.63 32.02 -5.21
CA ARG A 220 -46.25 33.40 -4.86
C ARG A 220 -45.76 34.22 -6.05
N LEU A 221 -45.49 33.61 -7.18
CA LEU A 221 -45.02 34.25 -8.42
C LEU A 221 -46.19 34.58 -9.36
N ASN A 222 -47.38 34.04 -9.14
CA ASN A 222 -48.64 34.39 -9.78
C ASN A 222 -49.44 35.37 -8.89
#